data_8553acbfc1bfc7d35ef03963754b7429
#
_entry.id   8553acbfc1bfc7d35ef03963754b7429
#
_cell.length_a   1.000
_cell.length_b   1.000
_cell.length_c   1.000
_cell.angle_alpha   90.00
_cell.angle_beta   90.00
_cell.angle_gamma   90.00
#
_symmetry.space_group_name_H-M   'P 1'
#
loop_
_entity.id
_entity.type
_entity.pdbx_description
1 polymer ?
#
loop_
_entity_poly.entity_id
_entity_poly.type
_entity_poly.pdbx_seq_one_letter_code
_entity_poly.pdbx_strand_id
1 'polypeptide(L)'
;KEIPAENSFNIAVGGNWNTSSAFQNFSYSKGSGTDFLGFDNGLRSLNGGIHADLNPQLNANGKPVGDYATSLLGNGLNNDWLVKNRKPLGDLKLAASLNRRWMLGGRTLGMLAAMNYTNEYRTYENMENNLYGIYDAANDKPNYLRHSVDDQYNNNVRLGAMLNFTFLSKDGNHKYQLKNIFNQLATSRYT
;
A
#
# COMPACT_ATOMS: atom_id res chain seq x y z
N LYS A 1 4.56 -3.58 -28.59
CA LYS A 1 3.78 -3.07 -29.76
C LYS A 1 3.03 -1.83 -29.29
N GLU A 2 3.10 -0.77 -30.06
CA GLU A 2 2.56 0.54 -29.67
C GLU A 2 1.15 0.76 -30.23
N ILE A 3 0.86 0.18 -31.39
CA ILE A 3 -0.46 0.12 -31.99
C ILE A 3 -0.86 -1.35 -32.00
N PRO A 4 -2.03 -1.72 -31.44
CA PRO A 4 -2.48 -3.10 -31.44
C PRO A 4 -2.77 -3.54 -32.89
N ALA A 5 -2.44 -4.80 -33.19
CA ALA A 5 -2.78 -5.40 -34.49
C ALA A 5 -4.28 -5.62 -34.59
N GLU A 6 -4.90 -6.04 -33.48
CA GLU A 6 -6.29 -6.39 -33.38
C GLU A 6 -6.93 -5.75 -32.15
N ASN A 7 -8.24 -5.54 -32.20
CA ASN A 7 -9.02 -5.13 -31.04
C ASN A 7 -9.19 -6.34 -30.11
N SER A 8 -8.88 -6.16 -28.83
CA SER A 8 -9.03 -7.23 -27.85
C SER A 8 -9.45 -6.66 -26.50
N PHE A 9 -10.16 -7.49 -25.76
CA PHE A 9 -10.50 -7.24 -24.36
C PHE A 9 -10.29 -8.54 -23.60
N ASN A 10 -9.51 -8.47 -22.53
CA ASN A 10 -9.21 -9.62 -21.69
C ASN A 10 -9.46 -9.27 -20.24
N ILE A 11 -10.03 -10.22 -19.51
CA ILE A 11 -10.18 -10.18 -18.06
C ILE A 11 -9.56 -11.46 -17.51
N ALA A 12 -8.79 -11.32 -16.45
CA ALA A 12 -8.25 -12.44 -15.70
C ALA A 12 -8.58 -12.26 -14.22
N VAL A 13 -9.05 -13.32 -13.61
CA VAL A 13 -9.31 -13.42 -12.18
C VAL A 13 -8.47 -14.57 -11.64
N GLY A 14 -7.75 -14.33 -10.58
CA GLY A 14 -6.90 -15.32 -9.93
C GLY A 14 -6.82 -15.09 -8.44
N GLY A 15 -6.20 -16.02 -7.76
CA GLY A 15 -5.96 -15.94 -6.32
C GLY A 15 -4.86 -16.90 -5.92
N ASN A 16 -4.33 -16.67 -4.71
CA ASN A 16 -3.43 -17.61 -4.08
C ASN A 16 -4.03 -18.02 -2.73
N TRP A 17 -3.76 -19.24 -2.37
CA TRP A 17 -4.12 -19.77 -1.08
C TRP A 17 -2.87 -19.80 -0.19
N ASN A 18 -2.94 -19.12 0.94
CA ASN A 18 -1.92 -19.20 1.99
C ASN A 18 -2.56 -19.79 3.25
N THR A 19 -2.11 -20.96 3.66
CA THR A 19 -2.68 -21.69 4.80
C THR A 19 -2.53 -20.98 6.13
N SER A 20 -1.53 -20.10 6.26
CA SER A 20 -1.32 -19.31 7.49
C SER A 20 -2.24 -18.09 7.60
N SER A 21 -2.87 -17.65 6.50
CA SER A 21 -3.72 -16.46 6.51
C SER A 21 -5.15 -16.72 6.03
N ALA A 22 -5.33 -17.60 5.01
CA ALA A 22 -6.65 -17.88 4.45
C ALA A 22 -7.54 -18.65 5.44
N PHE A 23 -8.72 -18.11 5.72
CA PHE A 23 -9.70 -18.59 6.71
C PHE A 23 -9.18 -18.65 8.15
N GLN A 24 -7.99 -18.16 8.41
CA GLN A 24 -7.42 -18.04 9.74
C GLN A 24 -7.82 -16.70 10.39
N ASN A 25 -7.58 -16.60 11.68
CA ASN A 25 -7.82 -15.37 12.42
C ASN A 25 -6.76 -14.35 12.03
N PHE A 26 -7.19 -13.22 11.47
CA PHE A 26 -6.32 -12.15 10.99
C PHE A 26 -6.62 -10.87 11.76
N SER A 27 -5.68 -10.45 12.61
CA SER A 27 -5.79 -9.24 13.41
C SER A 27 -5.46 -8.00 12.57
N TYR A 28 -6.23 -6.94 12.77
CA TYR A 28 -6.03 -5.66 12.09
C TYR A 28 -6.57 -4.50 12.91
N SER A 29 -6.06 -3.31 12.67
CA SER A 29 -6.67 -2.06 13.14
C SER A 29 -7.66 -1.52 12.12
N LYS A 30 -8.68 -0.80 12.58
CA LYS A 30 -9.66 -0.18 11.68
C LYS A 30 -8.96 0.81 10.75
N GLY A 31 -9.11 0.58 9.46
CA GLY A 31 -8.62 1.46 8.41
C GLY A 31 -9.70 2.35 7.81
N SER A 32 -9.34 3.05 6.75
CA SER A 32 -10.28 3.84 5.95
C SER A 32 -11.13 2.96 5.04
N GLY A 33 -12.30 3.48 4.63
CA GLY A 33 -13.19 2.78 3.71
C GLY A 33 -12.60 2.54 2.32
N THR A 34 -11.48 3.17 1.98
CA THR A 34 -10.80 3.08 0.68
C THR A 34 -9.49 2.28 0.73
N ASP A 35 -9.12 1.75 1.89
CA ASP A 35 -7.89 0.95 2.08
C ASP A 35 -7.84 -0.28 1.16
N PHE A 36 -9.00 -0.84 0.81
CA PHE A 36 -9.07 -1.97 -0.11
C PHE A 36 -8.57 -1.64 -1.52
N LEU A 37 -8.53 -0.37 -1.90
CA LEU A 37 -7.92 0.12 -3.15
C LEU A 37 -6.50 0.65 -2.94
N GLY A 38 -6.02 0.67 -1.71
CA GLY A 38 -4.71 1.21 -1.36
C GLY A 38 -4.68 2.72 -1.16
N PHE A 39 -5.84 3.37 -1.01
CA PHE A 39 -5.92 4.82 -0.76
C PHE A 39 -6.43 5.11 0.64
N ASP A 40 -5.82 6.09 1.29
CA ASP A 40 -6.36 6.68 2.51
C ASP A 40 -7.37 7.78 2.17
N ASN A 41 -8.48 7.83 2.90
CA ASN A 41 -9.52 8.85 2.74
C ASN A 41 -9.32 10.07 3.67
N GLY A 42 -8.12 10.23 4.21
CA GLY A 42 -7.79 11.27 5.19
C GLY A 42 -7.88 10.81 6.64
N LEU A 43 -8.25 9.55 6.90
CA LEU A 43 -8.34 9.00 8.27
C LEU A 43 -7.00 9.07 9.02
N ARG A 44 -5.89 8.93 8.28
CA ARG A 44 -4.52 8.97 8.80
C ARG A 44 -3.83 10.31 8.60
N SER A 45 -4.54 11.30 8.05
CA SER A 45 -3.99 12.64 7.89
C SER A 45 -3.78 13.30 9.25
N LEU A 46 -2.65 13.96 9.40
CA LEU A 46 -2.42 14.83 10.54
C LEU A 46 -3.32 16.06 10.40
N ASN A 47 -3.99 16.43 11.50
CA ASN A 47 -4.79 17.64 11.51
C ASN A 47 -3.90 18.86 11.27
N GLY A 48 -4.37 19.84 10.48
CA GLY A 48 -3.58 20.99 10.04
C GLY A 48 -3.00 21.90 11.16
N GLY A 49 -3.32 21.59 12.43
CA GLY A 49 -2.71 22.21 13.60
C GLY A 49 -1.45 21.48 14.11
N ILE A 50 -1.12 20.31 13.56
CA ILE A 50 0.09 19.60 13.93
C ILE A 50 1.21 20.07 13.01
N HIS A 51 2.04 20.99 13.50
CA HIS A 51 3.26 21.39 12.81
C HIS A 51 4.28 20.24 12.81
N ALA A 52 5.05 20.12 11.72
CA ALA A 52 6.12 19.13 11.59
C ALA A 52 7.21 19.27 12.68
N ASP A 53 7.35 20.44 13.28
CA ASP A 53 8.19 20.69 14.43
C ASP A 53 7.46 20.31 15.73
N LEU A 54 7.60 19.05 16.10
CA LEU A 54 7.17 18.52 17.39
C LEU A 54 8.14 18.86 18.54
N ASN A 55 9.05 19.79 18.34
CA ASN A 55 9.91 20.27 19.41
C ASN A 55 9.04 20.95 20.48
N PRO A 56 8.99 20.41 21.69
CA PRO A 56 8.26 21.06 22.77
C PRO A 56 8.88 22.44 22.97
N GLN A 57 8.09 23.48 22.76
CA GLN A 57 8.54 24.82 23.12
C GLN A 57 8.82 24.81 24.62
N LEU A 58 10.05 25.11 24.98
CA LEU A 58 10.44 25.21 26.37
C LEU A 58 10.21 26.66 26.85
N ASN A 59 9.65 26.82 28.04
CA ASN A 59 9.59 28.13 28.68
C ASN A 59 11.00 28.60 29.10
N ALA A 60 11.11 29.80 29.59
CA ALA A 60 12.38 30.37 30.04
C ALA A 60 13.12 29.53 31.11
N ASN A 61 12.44 28.60 31.77
CA ASN A 61 12.96 27.67 32.77
C ASN A 61 13.28 26.28 32.22
N GLY A 62 13.26 26.10 30.89
CA GLY A 62 13.55 24.83 30.24
C GLY A 62 12.47 23.76 30.39
N LYS A 63 11.27 24.09 30.87
CA LYS A 63 10.14 23.16 30.98
C LYS A 63 9.27 23.23 29.72
N PRO A 64 8.73 22.11 29.26
CA PRO A 64 7.78 22.08 28.12
C PRO A 64 6.62 23.04 28.38
N VAL A 65 6.32 23.91 27.41
CA VAL A 65 5.15 24.77 27.48
C VAL A 65 3.92 23.92 27.16
N GLY A 66 3.27 23.50 28.20
CA GLY A 66 1.85 23.25 28.27
C GLY A 66 1.33 21.91 27.71
N ASP A 67 0.51 21.32 28.52
CA ASP A 67 -0.44 20.26 28.21
C ASP A 67 -1.34 20.59 27.01
N TYR A 68 -1.48 21.86 26.64
CA TYR A 68 -2.29 22.34 25.55
C TYR A 68 -1.79 21.86 24.16
N ALA A 69 -0.49 21.95 23.90
CA ALA A 69 0.08 21.44 22.64
C ALA A 69 -0.06 19.90 22.55
N THR A 70 0.15 19.20 23.65
CA THR A 70 -0.01 17.74 23.73
C THR A 70 -1.47 17.33 23.58
N SER A 71 -2.41 18.09 24.14
CA SER A 71 -3.85 17.81 24.00
C SER A 71 -4.37 18.09 22.58
N LEU A 72 -3.88 19.14 21.93
CA LEU A 72 -4.17 19.41 20.51
C LEU A 72 -3.66 18.29 19.60
N LEU A 73 -2.46 17.78 19.86
CA LEU A 73 -1.89 16.64 19.17
C LEU A 73 -2.76 15.39 19.38
N GLY A 74 -3.16 15.10 20.61
CA GLY A 74 -3.99 13.94 20.94
C GLY A 74 -5.37 13.97 20.30
N ASN A 75 -6.00 15.14 20.23
CA ASN A 75 -7.33 15.31 19.63
C ASN A 75 -7.34 15.27 18.10
N GLY A 76 -6.19 15.48 17.46
CA GLY A 76 -6.05 15.44 16.00
C GLY A 76 -5.69 14.09 15.43
N LEU A 77 -5.33 13.11 16.26
CA LEU A 77 -4.94 11.78 15.84
C LEU A 77 -6.15 10.83 15.85
N ASN A 78 -6.13 9.84 14.96
CA ASN A 78 -7.06 8.74 15.01
C ASN A 78 -6.82 7.91 16.28
N ASN A 79 -7.78 7.88 17.19
CA ASN A 79 -7.71 7.19 18.48
C ASN A 79 -8.31 5.77 18.45
N ASP A 80 -8.62 5.22 17.27
CA ASP A 80 -9.14 3.84 17.15
C ASP A 80 -7.97 2.83 17.18
N TRP A 81 -7.55 2.47 18.40
CA TRP A 81 -6.50 1.50 18.68
C TRP A 81 -7.03 0.07 18.89
N LEU A 82 -8.34 -0.13 18.69
CA LEU A 82 -8.97 -1.41 18.94
C LEU A 82 -8.56 -2.43 17.88
N VAL A 83 -8.07 -3.56 18.37
CA VAL A 83 -7.80 -4.73 17.53
C VAL A 83 -9.12 -5.33 17.06
N LYS A 84 -9.21 -5.56 15.78
CA LYS A 84 -10.31 -6.26 15.11
C LYS A 84 -9.79 -7.53 14.45
N ASN A 85 -10.65 -8.51 14.33
CA ASN A 85 -10.33 -9.78 13.71
C ASN A 85 -11.23 -10.02 12.50
N ARG A 86 -10.67 -10.62 11.46
CA ARG A 86 -11.40 -11.11 10.30
C ARG A 86 -10.80 -12.42 9.81
N LYS A 87 -11.53 -13.14 8.95
CA LYS A 87 -11.02 -14.35 8.29
C LYS A 87 -10.96 -14.08 6.79
N PRO A 88 -9.77 -13.77 6.24
CA PRO A 88 -9.61 -13.56 4.81
C PRO A 88 -9.95 -14.83 4.04
N LEU A 89 -10.57 -14.68 2.86
CA LEU A 89 -10.87 -15.83 1.98
C LEU A 89 -9.62 -16.35 1.26
N GLY A 90 -8.61 -15.52 1.10
CA GLY A 90 -7.38 -15.77 0.36
C GLY A 90 -6.95 -14.52 -0.40
N ASP A 91 -5.90 -14.64 -1.19
CA ASP A 91 -5.41 -13.53 -2.01
C ASP A 91 -6.29 -13.37 -3.25
N LEU A 92 -6.57 -12.14 -3.63
CA LEU A 92 -7.31 -11.80 -4.83
C LEU A 92 -6.40 -11.12 -5.86
N LYS A 93 -6.45 -11.58 -7.10
CA LYS A 93 -5.76 -10.96 -8.23
C LYS A 93 -6.75 -10.73 -9.36
N LEU A 94 -6.87 -9.49 -9.80
CA LEU A 94 -7.69 -9.10 -10.93
C LEU A 94 -6.80 -8.41 -11.96
N ALA A 95 -7.01 -8.72 -13.23
CA ALA A 95 -6.37 -8.01 -14.32
C ALA A 95 -7.37 -7.80 -15.45
N ALA A 96 -7.31 -6.64 -16.09
CA ALA A 96 -8.07 -6.33 -17.28
C ALA A 96 -7.18 -5.64 -18.29
N SER A 97 -7.37 -5.93 -19.57
CA SER A 97 -6.69 -5.22 -20.64
C SER A 97 -7.64 -4.96 -21.80
N LEU A 98 -7.49 -3.79 -22.40
CA LEU A 98 -8.27 -3.34 -23.56
C LEU A 98 -7.32 -2.78 -24.60
N ASN A 99 -7.34 -3.37 -25.79
CA ASN A 99 -6.59 -2.94 -26.93
C ASN A 99 -7.55 -2.50 -28.02
N ARG A 100 -7.40 -1.30 -28.52
CA ARG A 100 -8.25 -0.72 -29.55
C ARG A 100 -7.42 -0.03 -30.63
N ARG A 101 -7.87 -0.20 -31.87
CA ARG A 101 -7.33 0.46 -33.04
C ARG A 101 -8.46 1.07 -33.85
N TRP A 102 -8.29 2.33 -34.21
CA TRP A 102 -9.22 3.07 -35.07
C TRP A 102 -8.47 3.57 -36.30
N MET A 103 -9.11 3.49 -37.44
CA MET A 103 -8.62 4.08 -38.67
C MET A 103 -9.54 5.26 -39.04
N LEU A 104 -8.99 6.46 -39.09
CA LEU A 104 -9.69 7.72 -39.25
C LEU A 104 -9.12 8.45 -40.47
N GLY A 105 -9.74 8.33 -41.64
CA GLY A 105 -9.31 9.04 -42.86
C GLY A 105 -7.86 8.73 -43.26
N GLY A 106 -7.42 7.50 -43.14
CA GLY A 106 -6.07 7.03 -43.44
C GLY A 106 -5.05 7.26 -42.30
N ARG A 107 -5.48 7.85 -41.17
CA ARG A 107 -4.69 7.97 -39.94
C ARG A 107 -5.03 6.81 -39.00
N THR A 108 -4.09 6.41 -38.17
CA THR A 108 -4.32 5.33 -37.22
C THR A 108 -4.20 5.85 -35.78
N LEU A 109 -5.21 5.56 -34.97
CA LEU A 109 -5.17 5.77 -33.52
C LEU A 109 -5.17 4.40 -32.82
N GLY A 110 -4.15 4.13 -32.04
CA GLY A 110 -4.05 2.97 -31.18
C GLY A 110 -4.23 3.35 -29.71
N MET A 111 -4.94 2.51 -28.95
CA MET A 111 -5.06 2.61 -27.50
C MET A 111 -4.71 1.27 -26.87
N LEU A 112 -3.88 1.32 -25.84
CA LEU A 112 -3.57 0.21 -24.95
C LEU A 112 -3.92 0.62 -23.54
N ALA A 113 -4.91 -0.04 -22.96
CA ALA A 113 -5.27 0.16 -21.57
C ALA A 113 -5.09 -1.16 -20.80
N ALA A 114 -4.56 -1.09 -19.59
CA ALA A 114 -4.46 -2.24 -18.70
C ALA A 114 -4.65 -1.79 -17.26
N MET A 115 -5.23 -2.66 -16.46
CA MET A 115 -5.40 -2.50 -15.03
C MET A 115 -5.07 -3.82 -14.35
N ASN A 116 -4.40 -3.75 -13.20
CA ASN A 116 -4.19 -4.88 -12.32
C ASN A 116 -4.51 -4.48 -10.88
N TYR A 117 -5.05 -5.40 -10.14
CA TYR A 117 -5.34 -5.27 -8.72
C TYR A 117 -4.91 -6.54 -8.01
N THR A 118 -4.24 -6.38 -6.89
CA THR A 118 -3.84 -7.49 -6.03
C THR A 118 -4.10 -7.11 -4.58
N ASN A 119 -4.73 -8.02 -3.84
CA ASN A 119 -4.94 -7.90 -2.40
C ASN A 119 -4.44 -9.19 -1.74
N GLU A 120 -3.39 -9.11 -0.96
CA GLU A 120 -2.67 -10.23 -0.37
C GLU A 120 -2.69 -10.14 1.16
N TYR A 121 -2.85 -11.30 1.80
CA TYR A 121 -2.80 -11.45 3.25
C TYR A 121 -1.63 -12.36 3.63
N ARG A 122 -0.82 -11.89 4.59
CA ARG A 122 0.33 -12.63 5.11
C ARG A 122 0.31 -12.58 6.63
N THR A 123 0.36 -13.73 7.24
CA THR A 123 0.50 -13.90 8.69
C THR A 123 1.85 -14.54 8.98
N TYR A 124 2.57 -13.98 9.91
CA TYR A 124 3.81 -14.51 10.45
C TYR A 124 3.60 -14.65 11.95
N GLU A 125 3.65 -15.87 12.43
CA GLU A 125 3.47 -16.20 13.84
C GLU A 125 4.79 -16.55 14.49
N ASN A 126 4.92 -16.21 15.77
CA ASN A 126 6.08 -16.52 16.59
C ASN A 126 7.41 -15.97 15.98
N MET A 127 7.37 -14.77 15.42
CA MET A 127 8.58 -14.13 14.93
C MET A 127 9.44 -13.64 16.10
N GLU A 128 10.64 -14.16 16.20
CA GLU A 128 11.60 -13.65 17.18
C GLU A 128 12.20 -12.32 16.72
N ASN A 129 12.06 -11.31 17.56
CA ASN A 129 12.64 -9.99 17.35
C ASN A 129 13.59 -9.65 18.49
N ASN A 130 14.86 -9.84 18.23
CA ASN A 130 15.91 -9.79 19.24
C ASN A 130 16.86 -8.62 18.98
N LEU A 131 17.15 -7.86 20.03
CA LEU A 131 18.25 -6.91 20.07
C LEU A 131 19.33 -7.47 20.99
N TYR A 132 20.48 -7.77 20.40
CA TYR A 132 21.60 -8.35 21.14
C TYR A 132 22.50 -7.25 21.69
N GLY A 133 22.96 -7.45 22.92
CA GLY A 133 24.04 -6.69 23.55
C GLY A 133 25.40 -7.37 23.36
N ILE A 134 26.31 -7.15 24.33
CA ILE A 134 27.61 -7.79 24.33
C ILE A 134 27.40 -9.26 24.65
N TYR A 135 28.07 -10.12 23.85
CA TYR A 135 28.04 -11.58 24.06
C TYR A 135 28.69 -11.96 25.41
N ASP A 136 27.98 -12.77 26.20
CA ASP A 136 28.51 -13.29 27.46
C ASP A 136 29.37 -14.55 27.20
N ALA A 137 30.66 -14.32 26.98
CA ALA A 137 31.63 -15.40 26.71
C ALA A 137 31.83 -16.36 27.89
N ALA A 138 31.56 -15.92 29.11
CA ALA A 138 31.74 -16.78 30.31
C ALA A 138 30.65 -17.85 30.41
N ASN A 139 29.45 -17.55 29.95
CA ASN A 139 28.28 -18.46 30.01
C ASN A 139 27.88 -18.99 28.62
N ASP A 140 28.64 -18.64 27.57
CA ASP A 140 28.36 -19.02 26.16
C ASP A 140 26.92 -18.70 25.76
N LYS A 141 26.46 -17.49 26.07
CA LYS A 141 25.06 -17.04 25.85
C LYS A 141 25.00 -15.68 25.19
N PRO A 142 24.02 -15.48 24.29
CA PRO A 142 23.70 -14.15 23.82
C PRO A 142 23.10 -13.34 24.98
N ASN A 143 23.59 -12.12 25.15
CA ASN A 143 22.97 -11.16 26.07
C ASN A 143 21.92 -10.34 25.30
N TYR A 144 20.65 -10.53 25.62
CA TYR A 144 19.56 -9.79 24.98
C TYR A 144 19.35 -8.45 25.68
N LEU A 145 19.44 -7.35 24.94
CA LEU A 145 18.93 -6.07 25.37
C LEU A 145 17.41 -6.01 25.27
N ARG A 146 16.86 -6.70 24.27
CA ARG A 146 15.43 -6.93 24.10
C ARG A 146 15.21 -8.28 23.42
N HIS A 147 14.24 -9.02 23.90
CA HIS A 147 13.75 -10.25 23.30
C HIS A 147 12.22 -10.15 23.25
N SER A 148 11.63 -10.28 22.07
CA SER A 148 10.19 -10.38 21.90
C SER A 148 9.83 -11.45 20.89
N VAL A 149 8.67 -12.04 21.07
CA VAL A 149 8.04 -12.95 20.11
C VAL A 149 6.78 -12.27 19.63
N ASP A 150 6.74 -11.97 18.36
CA ASP A 150 5.71 -11.12 17.76
C ASP A 150 4.89 -11.92 16.72
N ASP A 151 3.59 -11.70 16.70
CA ASP A 151 2.74 -12.12 15.59
C ASP A 151 2.51 -10.91 14.69
N GLN A 152 2.74 -11.09 13.39
CA GLN A 152 2.61 -10.01 12.42
C GLN A 152 1.58 -10.36 11.34
N TYR A 153 0.68 -9.43 11.10
CA TYR A 153 -0.39 -9.53 10.11
C TYR A 153 -0.23 -8.42 9.08
N ASN A 154 0.01 -8.79 7.84
CA ASN A 154 0.22 -7.85 6.74
C ASN A 154 -0.90 -7.99 5.70
N ASN A 155 -1.55 -6.88 5.36
CA ASN A 155 -2.42 -6.80 4.20
C ASN A 155 -1.77 -5.87 3.17
N ASN A 156 -1.44 -6.43 2.01
CA ASN A 156 -0.78 -5.71 0.91
C ASN A 156 -1.77 -5.52 -0.23
N VAL A 157 -2.00 -4.29 -0.60
CA VAL A 157 -2.85 -3.91 -1.74
C VAL A 157 -1.98 -3.26 -2.80
N ARG A 158 -2.14 -3.69 -4.05
CA ARG A 158 -1.49 -3.10 -5.21
C ARG A 158 -2.52 -2.84 -6.28
N LEU A 159 -2.54 -1.62 -6.78
CA LEU A 159 -3.36 -1.20 -7.91
C LEU A 159 -2.45 -0.59 -8.96
N GLY A 160 -2.42 -1.17 -10.15
CA GLY A 160 -1.69 -0.64 -11.30
C GLY A 160 -2.66 -0.32 -12.42
N ALA A 161 -2.41 0.77 -13.14
CA ALA A 161 -3.13 1.12 -14.35
C ALA A 161 -2.17 1.68 -15.40
N MET A 162 -2.44 1.36 -16.64
CA MET A 162 -1.70 1.87 -17.81
C MET A 162 -2.71 2.33 -18.86
N LEU A 163 -2.49 3.50 -19.43
CA LEU A 163 -3.28 4.02 -20.55
C LEU A 163 -2.34 4.70 -21.55
N ASN A 164 -2.18 4.07 -22.68
CA ASN A 164 -1.32 4.56 -23.75
C ASN A 164 -2.12 4.83 -25.01
N PHE A 165 -1.86 5.97 -25.63
CA PHE A 165 -2.35 6.32 -26.96
C PHE A 165 -1.20 6.49 -27.94
N THR A 166 -1.39 6.02 -29.15
CA THR A 166 -0.44 6.22 -30.25
C THR A 166 -1.21 6.67 -31.46
N PHE A 167 -0.87 7.84 -31.97
CA PHE A 167 -1.40 8.39 -33.22
C PHE A 167 -0.34 8.31 -34.31
N LEU A 168 -0.73 7.82 -35.49
CA LEU A 168 0.08 7.76 -36.68
C LEU A 168 -0.59 8.57 -37.80
N SER A 169 0.15 9.50 -38.42
CA SER A 169 -0.35 10.29 -39.53
C SER A 169 -0.59 9.43 -40.79
N LYS A 170 -1.30 10.00 -41.78
CA LYS A 170 -1.66 9.29 -43.01
C LYS A 170 -0.45 8.89 -43.84
N ASP A 171 0.57 9.73 -43.86
CA ASP A 171 1.84 9.54 -44.58
C ASP A 171 2.84 8.62 -43.84
N GLY A 172 2.49 8.26 -42.60
CA GLY A 172 3.34 7.43 -41.74
C GLY A 172 4.56 8.16 -41.14
N ASN A 173 4.78 9.42 -41.52
CA ASN A 173 6.01 10.15 -41.15
C ASN A 173 5.91 10.76 -39.73
N HIS A 174 4.69 10.97 -39.21
CA HIS A 174 4.51 11.57 -37.89
C HIS A 174 3.81 10.58 -36.94
N LYS A 175 4.44 10.37 -35.79
CA LYS A 175 3.96 9.50 -34.73
C LYS A 175 3.96 10.25 -33.42
N TYR A 176 2.81 10.30 -32.77
CA TYR A 176 2.64 10.91 -31.46
C TYR A 176 2.24 9.83 -30.46
N GLN A 177 2.81 9.89 -29.26
CA GLN A 177 2.55 8.92 -28.20
C GLN A 177 2.29 9.64 -26.89
N LEU A 178 1.22 9.21 -26.20
CA LEU A 178 0.95 9.57 -24.82
C LEU A 178 0.97 8.28 -24.01
N LYS A 179 1.85 8.19 -23.02
CA LYS A 179 2.01 7.02 -22.14
C LYS A 179 1.77 7.44 -20.72
N ASN A 180 0.80 6.79 -20.06
CA ASN A 180 0.49 7.01 -18.67
C ASN A 180 0.59 5.69 -17.93
N ILE A 181 1.29 5.70 -16.80
CA ILE A 181 1.40 4.58 -15.87
C ILE A 181 1.08 5.09 -14.48
N PHE A 182 0.21 4.38 -13.79
CA PHE A 182 -0.14 4.64 -12.41
C PHE A 182 0.10 3.37 -11.59
N ASN A 183 0.76 3.50 -10.45
CA ASN A 183 0.93 2.43 -9.50
C ASN A 183 0.65 2.95 -8.08
N GLN A 184 -0.19 2.23 -7.36
CA GLN A 184 -0.49 2.44 -5.95
C GLN A 184 -0.13 1.18 -5.18
N LEU A 185 0.63 1.36 -4.11
CA LEU A 185 1.03 0.32 -3.18
C LEU A 185 0.63 0.75 -1.78
N ALA A 186 -0.05 -0.13 -1.07
CA ALA A 186 -0.38 0.09 0.32
C ALA A 186 -0.11 -1.19 1.12
N THR A 187 0.45 -1.01 2.30
CA THR A 187 0.67 -2.08 3.27
C THR A 187 0.08 -1.66 4.60
N SER A 188 -0.86 -2.43 5.10
CA SER A 188 -1.34 -2.34 6.48
C SER A 188 -0.69 -3.44 7.28
N ARG A 189 0.06 -3.08 8.31
CA ARG A 189 0.74 -4.01 9.22
C ARG A 189 0.14 -3.85 10.61
N TYR A 190 -0.12 -4.98 11.25
CA TYR A 190 -0.45 -5.09 12.65
C TYR A 190 0.55 -6.07 13.29
N THR A 191 1.14 -5.69 14.41
CA THR A 191 2.12 -6.50 15.15
C THR A 191 1.76 -6.47 16.63
#